data_bbf0e2ecc623df87c50a04b19c24f9a0
#
_entry.id   bbf0e2ecc623df87c50a04b19c24f9a0
#
_cell.length_a   1.000
_cell.length_b   1.000
_cell.length_c   1.000
_cell.angle_alpha   90.00
_cell.angle_beta   90.00
_cell.angle_gamma   90.00
#
_symmetry.space_group_name_H-M   'P 1'
#
loop_
_entity.id
_entity.type
_entity.pdbx_description
1 polymer ?
#
loop_
_entity_poly.entity_id
_entity_poly.type
_entity_poly.pdbx_seq_one_letter_code
_entity_poly.pdbx_strand_id
1 'polypeptide(L)'
;MQLLIENPDVRQRLIDDPSLIPAAIEEILRLVSPVLSFQRTATEDTELRGVPIKKGERVLMVYGSANQDVEAFENPEKFDIDRNPHHLAFGIGNHFCLGANLARMELRVALVELLRRLPDMRYATGGPELGESALVRSVKHLHVKFTPEQVA
;
A
#
# COMPACT_ATOMS: atom_id res chain seq x y z
N MET A 1 2.96 8.29 -3.55
CA MET A 1 3.51 9.11 -4.66
C MET A 1 3.80 8.28 -5.91
N GLN A 2 4.58 7.20 -5.85
CA GLN A 2 4.92 6.37 -7.02
C GLN A 2 3.67 6.02 -7.85
N LEU A 3 2.67 5.36 -7.28
CA LEU A 3 1.44 4.98 -7.98
C LEU A 3 0.73 6.17 -8.66
N LEU A 4 0.76 7.35 -8.05
CA LEU A 4 0.15 8.55 -8.63
C LEU A 4 0.97 9.17 -9.78
N ILE A 5 2.28 8.95 -9.79
CA ILE A 5 3.14 9.34 -10.92
C ILE A 5 2.91 8.39 -12.10
N GLU A 6 2.80 7.09 -11.81
CA GLU A 6 2.63 6.03 -12.81
C GLU A 6 1.19 5.96 -13.37
N ASN A 7 0.21 6.55 -12.66
CA ASN A 7 -1.20 6.58 -13.06
C ASN A 7 -1.73 8.03 -13.07
N PRO A 8 -1.34 8.84 -14.05
CA PRO A 8 -1.68 10.27 -14.10
C PRO A 8 -3.18 10.54 -14.26
N ASP A 9 -3.92 9.63 -14.88
CA ASP A 9 -5.37 9.66 -15.00
C ASP A 9 -6.06 9.51 -13.64
N VAL A 10 -5.62 8.56 -12.82
CA VAL A 10 -6.12 8.40 -11.44
C VAL A 10 -5.74 9.62 -10.60
N ARG A 11 -4.50 10.11 -10.73
CA ARG A 11 -4.08 11.34 -10.06
C ARG A 11 -4.98 12.52 -10.39
N GLN A 12 -5.33 12.71 -11.66
CA GLN A 12 -6.22 13.79 -12.08
C GLN A 12 -7.61 13.64 -11.48
N ARG A 13 -8.18 12.43 -11.46
CA ARG A 13 -9.46 12.16 -10.79
C ARG A 13 -9.44 12.58 -9.32
N LEU A 14 -8.35 12.32 -8.59
CA LEU A 14 -8.21 12.69 -7.18
C LEU A 14 -8.02 14.21 -6.97
N ILE A 15 -7.48 14.92 -7.96
CA ILE A 15 -7.40 16.39 -7.96
C ILE A 15 -8.78 16.98 -8.19
N ASP A 16 -9.52 16.45 -9.17
CA ASP A 16 -10.85 16.93 -9.55
C ASP A 16 -11.91 16.62 -8.49
N ASP A 17 -11.78 15.46 -7.82
CA ASP A 17 -12.67 15.04 -6.74
C ASP A 17 -11.89 14.50 -5.52
N PRO A 18 -11.49 15.36 -4.57
CA PRO A 18 -10.80 14.95 -3.36
C PRO A 18 -11.59 14.00 -2.43
N SER A 19 -12.90 13.84 -2.66
CA SER A 19 -13.72 12.89 -1.88
C SER A 19 -13.33 11.44 -2.15
N LEU A 20 -12.63 11.15 -3.25
CA LEU A 20 -12.12 9.84 -3.62
C LEU A 20 -10.83 9.45 -2.87
N ILE A 21 -10.15 10.39 -2.21
CA ILE A 21 -8.87 10.16 -1.53
C ILE A 21 -8.95 9.03 -0.48
N PRO A 22 -9.98 8.92 0.36
CA PRO A 22 -10.08 7.80 1.30
C PRO A 22 -10.07 6.42 0.62
N ALA A 23 -10.81 6.25 -0.47
CA ALA A 23 -10.84 5.00 -1.24
C ALA A 23 -9.47 4.72 -1.90
N ALA A 24 -8.85 5.75 -2.47
CA ALA A 24 -7.52 5.64 -3.04
C ALA A 24 -6.46 5.21 -2.00
N ILE A 25 -6.57 5.67 -0.75
CA ILE A 25 -5.67 5.25 0.34
C ILE A 25 -5.77 3.75 0.60
N GLU A 26 -6.98 3.17 0.66
CA GLU A 26 -7.14 1.74 0.89
C GLU A 26 -6.53 0.92 -0.27
N GLU A 27 -6.72 1.36 -1.51
CA GLU A 27 -6.12 0.68 -2.66
C GLU A 27 -4.59 0.85 -2.73
N ILE A 28 -4.07 2.02 -2.36
CA ILE A 28 -2.62 2.25 -2.21
C ILE A 28 -2.05 1.30 -1.14
N LEU A 29 -2.71 1.19 0.01
CA LEU A 29 -2.30 0.31 1.09
C LEU A 29 -2.31 -1.16 0.65
N ARG A 30 -3.32 -1.59 -0.10
CA ARG A 30 -3.39 -2.94 -0.67
C ARG A 30 -2.18 -3.22 -1.57
N LEU A 31 -1.95 -2.38 -2.57
CA LEU A 31 -0.88 -2.59 -3.57
C LEU A 31 0.52 -2.46 -2.98
N VAL A 32 0.73 -1.46 -2.13
CA VAL A 32 2.06 -1.21 -1.55
C VAL A 32 2.39 -2.22 -0.46
N SER A 33 1.40 -2.59 0.38
CA SER A 33 1.61 -3.49 1.52
C SER A 33 2.90 -3.13 2.28
N PRO A 34 2.95 -1.97 2.99
CA PRO A 34 4.21 -1.46 3.57
C PRO A 34 4.90 -2.46 4.50
N VAL A 35 4.13 -3.21 5.29
CA VAL A 35 4.63 -4.38 6.01
C VAL A 35 4.46 -5.59 5.11
N LEU A 36 5.57 -6.19 4.70
CA LEU A 36 5.58 -7.29 3.73
C LEU A 36 5.11 -8.59 4.35
N SER A 37 5.55 -8.89 5.57
CA SER A 37 5.25 -10.17 6.21
C SER A 37 5.43 -10.14 7.72
N PHE A 38 4.74 -11.04 8.39
CA PHE A 38 5.02 -11.44 9.78
C PHE A 38 5.09 -12.95 9.90
N GLN A 39 5.78 -13.42 10.94
CA GLN A 39 5.94 -14.83 11.23
C GLN A 39 5.07 -15.25 12.42
N ARG A 40 4.59 -16.49 12.37
CA ARG A 40 3.92 -17.19 13.48
C ARG A 40 4.60 -18.53 13.71
N THR A 41 4.48 -19.04 14.92
CA THR A 41 4.91 -20.41 15.26
C THR A 41 3.67 -21.24 15.52
N ALA A 42 3.56 -22.40 14.89
CA ALA A 42 2.47 -23.33 15.13
C ALA A 42 2.50 -23.84 16.57
N THR A 43 1.40 -23.72 17.30
CA THR A 43 1.27 -24.18 18.69
C THR A 43 0.90 -25.65 18.81
N GLU A 44 0.39 -26.22 17.72
CA GLU A 44 -0.02 -27.64 17.58
C GLU A 44 0.15 -28.06 16.13
N ASP A 45 0.05 -29.38 15.86
CA ASP A 45 0.01 -29.89 14.49
C ASP A 45 -1.28 -29.41 13.83
N THR A 46 -1.18 -28.88 12.63
CA THR A 46 -2.32 -28.37 11.85
C THR A 46 -2.10 -28.60 10.37
N GLU A 47 -3.08 -28.19 9.56
CA GLU A 47 -3.02 -28.28 8.10
C GLU A 47 -3.55 -26.99 7.48
N LEU A 48 -2.94 -26.57 6.38
CA LEU A 48 -3.43 -25.47 5.56
C LEU A 48 -3.50 -25.93 4.09
N ARG A 49 -4.70 -26.01 3.55
CA ARG A 49 -4.96 -26.45 2.16
C ARG A 49 -4.25 -27.75 1.80
N GLY A 50 -4.28 -28.76 2.67
CA GLY A 50 -3.65 -30.07 2.45
C GLY A 50 -2.16 -30.11 2.77
N VAL A 51 -1.54 -28.98 3.16
CA VAL A 51 -0.14 -28.92 3.56
C VAL A 51 -0.04 -29.07 5.09
N PRO A 52 0.57 -30.15 5.60
CA PRO A 52 0.73 -30.33 7.04
C PRO A 52 1.75 -29.35 7.61
N ILE A 53 1.43 -28.80 8.78
CA ILE A 53 2.29 -27.89 9.54
C ILE A 53 2.45 -28.50 10.93
N LYS A 54 3.68 -28.79 11.34
CA LYS A 54 3.97 -29.38 12.63
C LYS A 54 4.09 -28.33 13.74
N LYS A 55 3.74 -28.73 14.95
CA LYS A 55 3.98 -27.93 16.16
C LYS A 55 5.44 -27.46 16.20
N GLY A 56 5.63 -26.16 16.42
CA GLY A 56 6.94 -25.51 16.47
C GLY A 56 7.45 -25.00 15.11
N GLU A 57 6.82 -25.38 14.01
CA GLU A 57 7.18 -24.84 12.69
C GLU A 57 6.82 -23.36 12.55
N ARG A 58 7.63 -22.66 11.75
CA ARG A 58 7.48 -21.24 11.50
C ARG A 58 6.70 -21.02 10.20
N VAL A 59 5.60 -20.28 10.30
CA VAL A 59 4.74 -19.93 9.19
C VAL A 59 4.91 -18.44 8.88
N LEU A 60 5.35 -18.12 7.67
CA LEU A 60 5.47 -16.74 7.19
C LEU A 60 4.16 -16.31 6.52
N MET A 61 3.51 -15.32 7.09
CA MET A 61 2.33 -14.69 6.50
C MET A 61 2.77 -13.53 5.60
N VAL A 62 2.67 -13.70 4.29
CA VAL A 62 3.13 -12.71 3.30
C VAL A 62 1.96 -11.83 2.87
N TYR A 63 1.77 -10.70 3.56
CA TYR A 63 0.66 -9.76 3.31
C TYR A 63 0.67 -9.17 1.89
N GLY A 64 1.87 -8.88 1.37
CA GLY A 64 2.00 -8.38 0.00
C GLY A 64 1.48 -9.37 -1.05
N SER A 65 1.70 -10.67 -0.84
CA SER A 65 1.14 -11.72 -1.70
C SER A 65 -0.37 -11.86 -1.52
N ALA A 66 -0.84 -11.90 -0.27
CA ALA A 66 -2.25 -12.03 0.02
C ALA A 66 -3.08 -10.85 -0.53
N ASN A 67 -2.52 -9.64 -0.52
CA ASN A 67 -3.16 -8.45 -1.10
C ASN A 67 -3.15 -8.41 -2.63
N GLN A 68 -2.49 -9.36 -3.28
CA GLN A 68 -2.44 -9.54 -4.74
C GLN A 68 -2.94 -10.93 -5.16
N ASP A 69 -3.63 -11.64 -4.28
CA ASP A 69 -4.18 -12.95 -4.58
C ASP A 69 -5.35 -12.83 -5.57
N VAL A 70 -5.25 -13.51 -6.71
CA VAL A 70 -6.28 -13.52 -7.76
C VAL A 70 -7.60 -14.17 -7.32
N GLU A 71 -7.56 -15.03 -6.29
CA GLU A 71 -8.78 -15.61 -5.69
C GLU A 71 -9.54 -14.59 -4.83
N ALA A 72 -8.85 -13.53 -4.35
CA ALA A 72 -9.43 -12.50 -3.50
C ALA A 72 -9.69 -11.17 -4.24
N PHE A 73 -8.89 -10.86 -5.26
CA PHE A 73 -8.94 -9.59 -5.98
C PHE A 73 -8.90 -9.83 -7.49
N GLU A 74 -9.89 -9.33 -8.20
CA GLU A 74 -9.89 -9.32 -9.66
C GLU A 74 -8.85 -8.33 -10.18
N ASN A 75 -8.01 -8.72 -11.17
CA ASN A 75 -6.91 -7.90 -11.70
C ASN A 75 -6.09 -7.25 -10.57
N PRO A 76 -5.44 -8.05 -9.69
CA PRO A 76 -4.88 -7.56 -8.42
C PRO A 76 -3.71 -6.59 -8.60
N GLU A 77 -3.04 -6.61 -9.75
CA GLU A 77 -1.94 -5.70 -10.10
C GLU A 77 -2.42 -4.29 -10.50
N LYS A 78 -3.70 -4.16 -10.89
CA LYS A 78 -4.27 -2.90 -11.33
C LYS A 78 -4.49 -1.96 -10.15
N PHE A 79 -4.03 -0.71 -10.27
CA PHE A 79 -4.37 0.37 -9.34
C PHE A 79 -5.78 0.88 -9.65
N ASP A 80 -6.76 0.46 -8.86
CA ASP A 80 -8.16 0.74 -9.07
C ASP A 80 -8.81 1.34 -7.82
N ILE A 81 -8.94 2.66 -7.78
CA ILE A 81 -9.47 3.39 -6.63
C ILE A 81 -10.97 3.18 -6.39
N ASP A 82 -11.66 2.54 -7.33
CA ASP A 82 -13.08 2.19 -7.20
C ASP A 82 -13.28 0.79 -6.58
N ARG A 83 -12.19 0.06 -6.30
CA ARG A 83 -12.21 -1.33 -5.80
C ARG A 83 -12.81 -1.50 -4.40
N ASN A 84 -12.66 -0.53 -3.48
CA ASN A 84 -13.04 -0.64 -2.07
C ASN A 84 -12.51 -1.94 -1.40
N PRO A 85 -11.20 -2.18 -1.34
CA PRO A 85 -10.62 -3.47 -1.00
C PRO A 85 -10.67 -3.78 0.50
N HIS A 86 -10.99 -5.04 0.85
CA HIS A 86 -10.72 -5.60 2.17
C HIS A 86 -9.30 -6.15 2.21
N HIS A 87 -8.32 -5.30 2.44
CA HIS A 87 -6.91 -5.66 2.39
C HIS A 87 -6.31 -6.04 3.75
N LEU A 88 -5.16 -6.71 3.74
CA LEU A 88 -4.42 -7.16 4.92
C LEU A 88 -3.19 -6.28 5.25
N ALA A 89 -3.08 -5.06 4.70
CA ALA A 89 -1.92 -4.19 4.95
C ALA A 89 -1.75 -3.81 6.43
N PHE A 90 -2.84 -3.84 7.20
CA PHE A 90 -2.85 -3.63 8.65
C PHE A 90 -3.00 -4.93 9.46
N GLY A 91 -2.90 -6.09 8.83
CA GLY A 91 -3.17 -7.37 9.46
C GLY A 91 -4.65 -7.61 9.75
N ILE A 92 -4.94 -8.59 10.60
CA ILE A 92 -6.30 -8.99 10.99
C ILE A 92 -6.32 -9.58 12.42
N GLY A 93 -7.49 -9.61 13.03
CA GLY A 93 -7.73 -10.23 14.34
C GLY A 93 -7.09 -9.47 15.49
N ASN A 94 -6.65 -10.20 16.52
CA ASN A 94 -6.13 -9.63 17.78
C ASN A 94 -4.86 -8.78 17.59
N HIS A 95 -4.17 -8.94 16.48
CA HIS A 95 -2.97 -8.17 16.11
C HIS A 95 -3.23 -7.14 15.02
N PHE A 96 -4.49 -6.77 14.76
CA PHE A 96 -4.79 -5.66 13.87
C PHE A 96 -4.01 -4.42 14.30
N CYS A 97 -3.46 -3.69 13.33
CA CYS A 97 -2.58 -2.56 13.57
C CYS A 97 -3.24 -1.49 14.44
N LEU A 98 -2.66 -1.23 15.61
CA LEU A 98 -3.14 -0.20 16.54
C LEU A 98 -3.13 1.20 15.89
N GLY A 99 -2.12 1.47 15.05
CA GLY A 99 -1.93 2.74 14.36
C GLY A 99 -2.74 2.91 13.07
N ALA A 100 -3.60 1.97 12.69
CA ALA A 100 -4.28 1.99 11.39
C ALA A 100 -5.09 3.28 11.13
N ASN A 101 -5.78 3.80 12.13
CA ASN A 101 -6.54 5.04 11.99
C ASN A 101 -5.64 6.27 11.87
N LEU A 102 -4.54 6.31 12.63
CA LEU A 102 -3.54 7.37 12.54
C LEU A 102 -2.88 7.38 11.16
N ALA A 103 -2.46 6.22 10.67
CA ALA A 103 -1.85 6.09 9.35
C ALA A 103 -2.78 6.57 8.23
N ARG A 104 -4.08 6.23 8.28
CA ARG A 104 -5.09 6.72 7.33
C ARG A 104 -5.24 8.24 7.37
N MET A 105 -5.25 8.79 8.56
CA MET A 105 -5.35 10.25 8.75
C MET A 105 -4.11 10.95 8.18
N GLU A 106 -2.91 10.47 8.49
CA GLU A 106 -1.65 11.02 7.97
C GLU A 106 -1.59 10.93 6.45
N LEU A 107 -1.94 9.77 5.87
CA LEU A 107 -1.99 9.58 4.42
C LEU A 107 -2.99 10.52 3.76
N ARG A 108 -4.17 10.72 4.37
CA ARG A 108 -5.18 11.64 3.85
C ARG A 108 -4.67 13.07 3.81
N VAL A 109 -4.10 13.56 4.91
CA VAL A 109 -3.54 14.92 4.98
C VAL A 109 -2.40 15.08 3.98
N ALA A 110 -1.49 14.11 3.93
CA ALA A 110 -0.35 14.14 3.03
C ALA A 110 -0.78 14.13 1.56
N LEU A 111 -1.75 13.29 1.16
CA LEU A 111 -2.21 13.21 -0.22
C LEU A 111 -2.94 14.49 -0.66
N VAL A 112 -3.79 15.06 0.20
CA VAL A 112 -4.46 16.34 -0.10
C VAL A 112 -3.42 17.42 -0.39
N GLU A 113 -2.41 17.58 0.47
CA GLU A 113 -1.37 18.60 0.30
C GLU A 113 -0.46 18.32 -0.90
N LEU A 114 -0.09 17.05 -1.13
CA LEU A 114 0.73 16.66 -2.27
C LEU A 114 0.03 16.93 -3.59
N LEU A 115 -1.23 16.54 -3.74
CA LEU A 115 -2.00 16.74 -4.96
C LEU A 115 -2.22 18.23 -5.24
N ARG A 116 -2.47 19.03 -4.19
CA ARG A 116 -2.63 20.47 -4.32
C ARG A 116 -1.34 21.18 -4.75
N ARG A 117 -0.20 20.81 -4.13
CA ARG A 117 1.09 21.51 -4.33
C ARG A 117 1.91 20.97 -5.50
N LEU A 118 1.74 19.69 -5.84
CA LEU A 118 2.53 18.96 -6.84
C LEU A 118 1.61 18.28 -7.87
N PRO A 119 0.66 19.00 -8.49
CA PRO A 119 -0.35 18.39 -9.35
C PRO A 119 0.23 17.70 -10.59
N ASP A 120 1.38 18.17 -11.07
CA ASP A 120 2.08 17.69 -12.27
C ASP A 120 3.33 16.86 -11.96
N MET A 121 3.45 16.33 -10.74
CA MET A 121 4.63 15.58 -10.30
C MET A 121 4.95 14.43 -11.26
N ARG A 122 6.24 14.27 -11.57
CA ARG A 122 6.80 13.21 -12.41
C ARG A 122 8.18 12.81 -11.91
N TYR A 123 8.67 11.66 -12.32
CA TYR A 123 10.05 11.25 -11.99
C TYR A 123 11.06 12.26 -12.56
N ALA A 124 12.03 12.63 -11.73
CA ALA A 124 13.20 13.40 -12.18
C ALA A 124 14.26 12.50 -12.79
N THR A 125 14.35 11.26 -12.28
CA THR A 125 15.23 10.17 -12.69
C THR A 125 14.44 8.86 -12.69
N GLY A 126 15.03 7.73 -12.98
CA GLY A 126 14.41 6.44 -13.28
C GLY A 126 13.56 5.74 -12.20
N GLY A 127 12.78 6.45 -11.39
CA GLY A 127 11.86 5.86 -10.42
C GLY A 127 12.40 5.83 -8.98
N PRO A 128 11.72 5.10 -8.03
CA PRO A 128 12.13 5.02 -6.64
C PRO A 128 13.34 4.12 -6.43
N GLU A 129 14.27 4.56 -5.60
CA GLU A 129 15.31 3.70 -5.02
C GLU A 129 14.74 3.03 -3.78
N LEU A 130 14.64 1.70 -3.81
CA LEU A 130 14.06 0.95 -2.69
C LEU A 130 15.08 0.66 -1.60
N GLY A 131 14.60 0.59 -0.37
CA GLY A 131 15.36 0.11 0.76
C GLY A 131 15.44 -1.42 0.80
N GLU A 132 16.54 -1.94 1.28
CA GLU A 132 16.73 -3.37 1.49
C GLU A 132 16.12 -3.79 2.83
N SER A 133 14.94 -4.40 2.80
CA SER A 133 14.27 -4.95 3.99
C SER A 133 13.31 -6.05 3.59
N ALA A 134 13.40 -7.18 4.29
CA ALA A 134 12.45 -8.29 4.14
C ALA A 134 11.13 -8.06 4.92
N LEU A 135 11.13 -7.10 5.84
CA LEU A 135 9.99 -6.85 6.73
C LEU A 135 9.12 -5.68 6.26
N VAL A 136 9.78 -4.57 5.88
CA VAL A 136 9.08 -3.33 5.54
C VAL A 136 9.55 -2.83 4.18
N ARG A 137 8.60 -2.60 3.28
CA ARG A 137 8.87 -1.91 2.01
C ARG A 137 9.14 -0.44 2.30
N SER A 138 10.32 0.04 1.96
CA SER A 138 10.72 1.42 2.14
C SER A 138 11.31 2.00 0.85
N VAL A 139 11.24 3.32 0.72
CA VAL A 139 11.87 4.07 -0.37
C VAL A 139 12.99 4.91 0.24
N LYS A 140 14.21 4.74 -0.24
CA LYS A 140 15.37 5.56 0.16
C LYS A 140 15.31 6.93 -0.49
N HIS A 141 15.10 6.94 -1.80
CA HIS A 141 15.03 8.16 -2.60
C HIS A 141 13.93 8.07 -3.65
N LEU A 142 13.22 9.17 -3.81
CA LEU A 142 12.25 9.38 -4.88
C LEU A 142 12.42 10.81 -5.40
N HIS A 143 13.23 10.95 -6.45
CA HIS A 143 13.48 12.25 -7.07
C HIS A 143 12.33 12.62 -8.00
N VAL A 144 11.67 13.74 -7.72
CA VAL A 144 10.53 14.23 -8.51
C VAL A 144 10.80 15.61 -9.08
N LYS A 145 10.21 15.88 -10.23
CA LYS A 145 10.06 17.20 -10.83
C LYS A 145 8.59 17.61 -10.74
N PHE A 146 8.37 18.88 -10.53
CA PHE A 146 7.04 19.50 -10.50
C PHE A 146 7.16 20.98 -10.84
N THR A 147 6.05 21.61 -11.18
CA THR A 147 5.97 23.06 -11.34
C THR A 147 5.71 23.70 -9.97
N PRO A 148 6.62 24.54 -9.45
CA PRO A 148 6.40 25.21 -8.17
C PRO A 148 5.12 26.03 -8.14
N GLU A 149 4.40 26.00 -7.01
CA GLU A 149 3.26 26.88 -6.75
C GLU A 149 3.73 28.33 -6.81
N GLN A 150 3.06 29.17 -7.61
CA GLN A 150 3.32 30.61 -7.58
C GLN A 150 2.69 31.16 -6.31
N VAL A 151 3.54 31.54 -5.36
CA VAL A 151 3.10 32.25 -4.15
C VAL A 151 2.82 33.69 -4.59
N ALA A 152 1.57 34.08 -4.56
CA ALA A 152 1.13 35.45 -4.82
C ALA A 152 1.46 36.36 -3.63
#